data_548a05ee791e14829b5b2319634b53c4
#
_entry.id   548a05ee791e14829b5b2319634b53c4
#
_cell.length_a   1.000
_cell.length_b   1.000
_cell.length_c   1.000
_cell.angle_alpha   90.00
_cell.angle_beta   90.00
_cell.angle_gamma   90.00
#
_symmetry.space_group_name_H-M   'P 1'
#
loop_
_entity.id
_entity.type
_entity.pdbx_description
1 polymer ?
#
loop_
_entity_poly.entity_id
_entity_poly.type
_entity_poly.pdbx_seq_one_letter_code
_entity_poly.pdbx_strand_id
1 'polypeptide(L)'
;VSWLYDFSQWAQIYPATIESGWPLFLRDFGYLIPEHLKSVFPIANGLAGKLFTHLSSQQPVTLIHGDARMENLCFDPVTGHARYYDWQLVSSGPAAHDVMYFIASGLEPDMILSRGEELIQHYHQMLVSHGVDNYNLADLKRDIELSVCLLFGFSSMVGNLMADPGEAEKAVVEATFPRYLAMMDLFNIADIVPELGQRLGRS
;
A
#
# COMPACT_ATOMS: atom_id res chain seq x y z
N VAL A 1 3.97 -4.06 -22.27
CA VAL A 1 5.00 -5.07 -22.51
C VAL A 1 4.40 -6.40 -22.10
N SER A 2 4.12 -7.31 -23.05
CA SER A 2 3.27 -8.51 -22.87
C SER A 2 3.82 -9.58 -21.89
N TRP A 3 5.05 -9.45 -21.45
CA TRP A 3 5.69 -10.33 -20.45
C TRP A 3 5.60 -9.81 -19.02
N LEU A 4 5.21 -8.54 -18.85
CA LEU A 4 5.12 -7.93 -17.53
C LEU A 4 3.77 -8.31 -16.89
N TYR A 5 3.81 -8.68 -15.64
CA TYR A 5 2.59 -8.92 -14.87
C TYR A 5 1.74 -7.63 -14.83
N ASP A 6 0.45 -7.80 -14.97
CA ASP A 6 -0.51 -6.73 -14.76
C ASP A 6 -0.92 -6.70 -13.29
N PHE A 7 -0.99 -5.51 -12.70
CA PHE A 7 -1.35 -5.33 -11.29
C PHE A 7 -2.72 -5.96 -10.93
N SER A 8 -3.63 -6.07 -11.91
CA SER A 8 -4.93 -6.72 -11.72
C SER A 8 -4.85 -8.21 -11.36
N GLN A 9 -3.73 -8.88 -11.64
CA GLN A 9 -3.57 -10.30 -11.32
C GLN A 9 -3.61 -10.56 -9.81
N TRP A 10 -3.25 -9.56 -9.00
CA TRP A 10 -3.38 -9.63 -7.56
C TRP A 10 -4.84 -9.74 -7.10
N ALA A 11 -5.80 -9.27 -7.90
CA ALA A 11 -7.23 -9.42 -7.61
C ALA A 11 -7.67 -10.88 -7.44
N GLN A 12 -6.98 -11.83 -8.10
CA GLN A 12 -7.28 -13.25 -8.02
C GLN A 12 -6.60 -13.93 -6.83
N ILE A 13 -5.43 -13.44 -6.43
CA ILE A 13 -4.59 -14.04 -5.39
C ILE A 13 -4.97 -13.52 -3.99
N TYR A 14 -5.21 -12.23 -3.88
CA TYR A 14 -5.40 -11.55 -2.60
C TYR A 14 -6.59 -12.07 -1.77
N PRO A 15 -7.78 -12.36 -2.33
CA PRO A 15 -8.89 -12.88 -1.53
C PRO A 15 -8.55 -14.15 -0.75
N ALA A 16 -7.87 -15.11 -1.39
CA ALA A 16 -7.44 -16.35 -0.71
C ALA A 16 -6.35 -16.08 0.35
N THR A 17 -5.43 -15.15 0.08
CA THR A 17 -4.43 -14.69 1.04
C THR A 17 -5.07 -14.05 2.29
N ILE A 18 -6.12 -13.26 2.09
CA ILE A 18 -6.87 -12.62 3.17
C ILE A 18 -7.63 -13.66 3.98
N GLU A 19 -8.34 -14.57 3.33
CA GLU A 19 -9.12 -15.62 3.98
C GLU A 19 -8.25 -16.47 4.93
N SER A 20 -7.05 -16.85 4.49
CA SER A 20 -6.12 -17.66 5.29
C SER A 20 -5.37 -16.85 6.36
N GLY A 21 -4.91 -15.66 6.04
CA GLY A 21 -3.97 -14.91 6.87
C GLY A 21 -4.62 -13.98 7.88
N TRP A 22 -5.80 -13.43 7.57
CA TRP A 22 -6.48 -12.50 8.48
C TRP A 22 -6.77 -13.07 9.87
N PRO A 23 -7.30 -14.32 10.03
CA PRO A 23 -7.48 -14.93 11.33
C PRO A 23 -6.17 -15.11 12.10
N LEU A 24 -5.07 -15.41 11.40
CA LEU A 24 -3.75 -15.56 12.01
C LEU A 24 -3.22 -14.20 12.50
N PHE A 25 -3.35 -13.15 11.68
CA PHE A 25 -2.97 -11.81 12.10
C PHE A 25 -3.77 -11.33 13.31
N LEU A 26 -5.07 -11.55 13.33
CA LEU A 26 -5.91 -11.20 14.49
C LEU A 26 -5.50 -11.91 15.77
N ARG A 27 -5.13 -13.20 15.67
CA ARG A 27 -4.68 -14.00 16.80
C ARG A 27 -3.39 -13.43 17.41
N ASP A 28 -2.42 -13.11 16.56
CA ASP A 28 -1.06 -12.80 16.99
C ASP A 28 -0.80 -11.28 17.14
N PHE A 29 -1.49 -10.45 16.37
CA PHE A 29 -1.25 -9.01 16.27
C PHE A 29 -2.52 -8.15 16.39
N GLY A 30 -3.68 -8.75 16.65
CA GLY A 30 -4.95 -8.02 16.73
C GLY A 30 -4.98 -6.91 17.78
N TYR A 31 -4.10 -6.97 18.78
CA TYR A 31 -3.92 -5.92 19.79
C TYR A 31 -3.33 -4.62 19.23
N LEU A 32 -2.68 -4.67 18.06
CA LEU A 32 -2.14 -3.49 17.38
C LEU A 32 -3.21 -2.69 16.62
N ILE A 33 -4.39 -3.27 16.39
CA ILE A 33 -5.45 -2.61 15.63
C ILE A 33 -6.20 -1.62 16.52
N PRO A 34 -6.18 -0.31 16.23
CA PRO A 34 -6.96 0.68 16.94
C PRO A 34 -8.46 0.39 16.87
N GLU A 35 -9.21 0.76 17.92
CA GLU A 35 -10.64 0.45 18.04
C GLU A 35 -11.45 0.97 16.85
N HIS A 36 -11.17 2.21 16.40
CA HIS A 36 -11.87 2.83 15.28
C HIS A 36 -11.66 2.14 13.93
N LEU A 37 -10.61 1.34 13.78
CA LEU A 37 -10.32 0.58 12.55
C LEU A 37 -10.83 -0.86 12.59
N LYS A 38 -11.21 -1.40 13.75
CA LYS A 38 -11.63 -2.81 13.87
C LYS A 38 -12.79 -3.18 12.95
N SER A 39 -13.77 -2.28 12.79
CA SER A 39 -14.90 -2.49 11.88
C SER A 39 -14.56 -2.23 10.41
N VAL A 40 -13.47 -1.49 10.15
CA VAL A 40 -13.04 -1.09 8.81
C VAL A 40 -12.26 -2.20 8.11
N PHE A 41 -11.41 -2.93 8.85
CA PHE A 41 -10.60 -4.02 8.31
C PHE A 41 -11.40 -5.08 7.54
N PRO A 42 -12.50 -5.65 8.07
CA PRO A 42 -13.29 -6.64 7.32
C PRO A 42 -13.88 -6.08 6.02
N ILE A 43 -14.30 -4.80 6.02
CA ILE A 43 -14.84 -4.17 4.83
C ILE A 43 -13.74 -4.01 3.77
N ALA A 44 -12.59 -3.45 4.14
CA ALA A 44 -11.45 -3.24 3.24
C ALA A 44 -10.95 -4.57 2.67
N ASN A 45 -10.82 -5.60 3.51
CA ASN A 45 -10.44 -6.94 3.09
C ASN A 45 -11.43 -7.52 2.06
N GLY A 46 -12.72 -7.32 2.25
CA GLY A 46 -13.75 -7.74 1.29
C GLY A 46 -13.71 -6.98 -0.04
N LEU A 47 -13.09 -5.80 -0.08
CA LEU A 47 -12.95 -4.97 -1.29
C LEU A 47 -11.64 -5.20 -2.04
N ALA A 48 -10.66 -5.89 -1.47
CA ALA A 48 -9.30 -5.94 -1.99
C ALA A 48 -9.22 -6.37 -3.47
N GLY A 49 -9.92 -7.43 -3.89
CA GLY A 49 -9.95 -7.86 -5.28
C GLY A 49 -10.52 -6.80 -6.24
N LYS A 50 -11.59 -6.11 -5.82
CA LYS A 50 -12.20 -5.02 -6.60
C LYS A 50 -11.28 -3.80 -6.68
N LEU A 51 -10.55 -3.49 -5.61
CA LEU A 51 -9.59 -2.39 -5.57
C LEU A 51 -8.42 -2.65 -6.54
N PHE A 52 -7.85 -3.84 -6.55
CA PHE A 52 -6.80 -4.20 -7.52
C PHE A 52 -7.29 -4.06 -8.96
N THR A 53 -8.48 -4.58 -9.26
CA THR A 53 -9.09 -4.47 -10.59
C THR A 53 -9.34 -3.00 -10.96
N HIS A 54 -9.87 -2.22 -10.04
CA HIS A 54 -10.15 -0.80 -10.28
C HIS A 54 -8.87 0.00 -10.54
N LEU A 55 -7.87 -0.11 -9.67
CA LEU A 55 -6.59 0.58 -9.82
C LEU A 55 -5.86 0.21 -11.11
N SER A 56 -5.94 -1.05 -11.55
CA SER A 56 -5.36 -1.48 -12.83
C SER A 56 -6.09 -0.92 -14.05
N SER A 57 -7.36 -0.59 -13.92
CA SER A 57 -8.15 0.00 -15.01
C SER A 57 -7.96 1.51 -15.16
N GLN A 58 -7.33 2.16 -14.17
CA GLN A 58 -7.07 3.61 -14.22
C GLN A 58 -5.88 3.92 -15.13
N GLN A 59 -5.84 5.13 -15.63
CA GLN A 59 -4.72 5.65 -16.43
C GLN A 59 -4.16 6.91 -15.75
N PRO A 60 -2.87 7.15 -15.83
CA PRO A 60 -1.84 6.36 -16.51
C PRO A 60 -1.35 5.15 -15.69
N VAL A 61 -0.97 4.07 -16.35
CA VAL A 61 -0.19 2.98 -15.76
C VAL A 61 1.28 3.12 -16.14
N THR A 62 2.16 2.63 -15.27
CA THR A 62 3.60 2.65 -15.49
C THR A 62 4.24 1.34 -15.04
N LEU A 63 5.55 1.23 -15.20
CA LEU A 63 6.34 0.20 -14.54
C LEU A 63 6.39 0.52 -13.04
N ILE A 64 5.92 -0.39 -12.21
CA ILE A 64 6.04 -0.30 -10.75
C ILE A 64 6.98 -1.39 -10.24
N HIS A 65 7.67 -1.09 -9.14
CA HIS A 65 8.51 -2.04 -8.44
C HIS A 65 7.67 -3.13 -7.75
N GLY A 66 6.51 -2.74 -7.20
CA GLY A 66 5.57 -3.62 -6.51
C GLY A 66 5.94 -3.92 -5.04
N ASP A 67 7.20 -3.71 -4.66
CA ASP A 67 7.72 -3.82 -3.29
C ASP A 67 8.70 -2.67 -3.00
N ALA A 68 8.24 -1.43 -3.21
CA ALA A 68 9.06 -0.21 -3.16
C ALA A 68 9.35 0.24 -1.71
N ARG A 69 9.85 -0.66 -0.86
CA ARG A 69 10.20 -0.36 0.54
C ARG A 69 11.67 0.03 0.69
N MET A 70 11.99 0.69 1.81
CA MET A 70 13.35 1.19 2.07
C MET A 70 14.40 0.08 2.10
N GLU A 71 14.06 -1.12 2.54
CA GLU A 71 14.95 -2.28 2.57
C GLU A 71 15.37 -2.74 1.16
N ASN A 72 14.59 -2.39 0.12
CA ASN A 72 14.89 -2.66 -1.27
C ASN A 72 15.59 -1.48 -1.97
N LEU A 73 16.12 -0.52 -1.19
CA LEU A 73 16.77 0.68 -1.69
C LEU A 73 18.20 0.77 -1.14
N CYS A 74 19.14 1.13 -2.00
CA CYS A 74 20.48 1.53 -1.59
C CYS A 74 20.88 2.85 -2.25
N PHE A 75 21.77 3.57 -1.61
CA PHE A 75 22.30 4.81 -2.15
C PHE A 75 23.74 4.61 -2.61
N ASP A 76 24.01 5.07 -3.83
CA ASP A 76 25.37 5.11 -4.34
C ASP A 76 26.21 6.06 -3.44
N PRO A 77 27.32 5.57 -2.85
CA PRO A 77 28.09 6.36 -1.86
C PRO A 77 28.84 7.54 -2.49
N VAL A 78 29.01 7.56 -3.80
CA VAL A 78 29.73 8.62 -4.53
C VAL A 78 28.77 9.67 -5.07
N THR A 79 27.67 9.23 -5.69
CA THR A 79 26.72 10.11 -6.37
C THR A 79 25.49 10.46 -5.53
N GLY A 80 25.21 9.71 -4.47
CA GLY A 80 24.00 9.82 -3.67
C GLY A 80 22.74 9.32 -4.38
N HIS A 81 22.86 8.78 -5.59
CA HIS A 81 21.69 8.31 -6.34
C HIS A 81 21.09 7.05 -5.70
N ALA A 82 19.78 7.05 -5.60
CA ALA A 82 19.01 5.89 -5.16
C ALA A 82 18.99 4.79 -6.23
N ARG A 83 19.10 3.55 -5.80
CA ARG A 83 19.02 2.36 -6.65
C ARG A 83 18.13 1.33 -5.99
N TYR A 84 17.06 0.93 -6.67
CA TYR A 84 16.22 -0.18 -6.25
C TYR A 84 16.81 -1.52 -6.71
N TYR A 85 16.68 -2.52 -5.86
CA TYR A 85 16.96 -3.92 -6.14
C TYR A 85 15.74 -4.78 -5.73
N ASP A 86 15.81 -6.10 -5.98
CA ASP A 86 14.71 -7.03 -5.70
C ASP A 86 13.42 -6.74 -6.49
N TRP A 87 13.55 -6.75 -7.81
CA TRP A 87 12.47 -6.49 -8.77
C TRP A 87 11.55 -7.69 -9.00
N GLN A 88 11.46 -8.63 -8.06
CA GLN A 88 10.66 -9.86 -8.21
C GLN A 88 9.15 -9.60 -8.37
N LEU A 89 8.63 -8.48 -7.88
CA LEU A 89 7.22 -8.08 -7.97
C LEU A 89 6.97 -7.01 -9.03
N VAL A 90 7.95 -6.77 -9.93
CA VAL A 90 7.81 -5.79 -11.00
C VAL A 90 6.56 -6.06 -11.85
N SER A 91 5.74 -5.04 -12.03
CA SER A 91 4.48 -5.14 -12.78
C SER A 91 4.13 -3.85 -13.51
N SER A 92 3.10 -3.91 -14.34
CA SER A 92 2.44 -2.75 -14.92
C SER A 92 1.30 -2.35 -13.99
N GLY A 93 1.32 -1.13 -13.45
CA GLY A 93 0.32 -0.70 -12.48
C GLY A 93 0.33 0.80 -12.21
N PRO A 94 -0.47 1.25 -11.23
CA PRO A 94 -0.53 2.66 -10.85
C PRO A 94 0.74 3.05 -10.08
N ALA A 95 1.39 4.15 -10.49
CA ALA A 95 2.54 4.71 -9.77
C ALA A 95 2.23 5.00 -8.29
N ALA A 96 0.98 5.35 -8.00
CA ALA A 96 0.47 5.61 -6.66
C ALA A 96 0.73 4.47 -5.68
N HIS A 97 0.75 3.21 -6.14
CA HIS A 97 1.04 2.04 -5.30
C HIS A 97 2.45 2.10 -4.71
N ASP A 98 3.46 2.30 -5.57
CA ASP A 98 4.85 2.37 -5.11
C ASP A 98 5.09 3.61 -4.22
N VAL A 99 4.50 4.77 -4.56
CA VAL A 99 4.61 5.99 -3.76
C VAL A 99 4.00 5.79 -2.37
N MET A 100 2.79 5.22 -2.31
CA MET A 100 2.12 4.89 -1.06
C MET A 100 2.96 3.95 -0.22
N TYR A 101 3.43 2.86 -0.83
CA TYR A 101 4.16 1.82 -0.10
C TYR A 101 5.53 2.30 0.38
N PHE A 102 6.23 3.11 -0.42
CA PHE A 102 7.49 3.74 -0.03
C PHE A 102 7.32 4.64 1.21
N ILE A 103 6.30 5.50 1.22
CA ILE A 103 6.01 6.38 2.36
C ILE A 103 5.61 5.54 3.58
N ALA A 104 4.67 4.60 3.40
CA ALA A 104 4.12 3.79 4.49
C ALA A 104 5.13 2.82 5.11
N SER A 105 6.14 2.36 4.38
CA SER A 105 7.17 1.44 4.88
C SER A 105 8.44 2.15 5.37
N GLY A 106 8.76 3.33 4.80
CA GLY A 106 10.05 3.97 4.95
C GLY A 106 10.12 5.08 6.01
N LEU A 107 8.99 5.61 6.46
CA LEU A 107 8.97 6.76 7.38
C LEU A 107 8.38 6.39 8.74
N GLU A 108 8.84 7.10 9.77
CA GLU A 108 8.23 7.01 11.10
C GLU A 108 6.81 7.62 11.10
N PRO A 109 5.88 7.13 11.95
CA PRO A 109 4.48 7.59 11.97
C PRO A 109 4.32 9.12 12.01
N ASP A 110 5.07 9.79 12.88
CA ASP A 110 5.03 11.25 13.01
C ASP A 110 5.47 11.97 11.73
N MET A 111 6.43 11.40 11.00
CA MET A 111 6.87 11.94 9.71
C MET A 111 5.82 11.71 8.62
N ILE A 112 5.15 10.56 8.61
CA ILE A 112 4.04 10.30 7.68
C ILE A 112 2.95 11.36 7.87
N LEU A 113 2.51 11.56 9.12
CA LEU A 113 1.43 12.52 9.42
C LEU A 113 1.83 13.97 9.15
N SER A 114 3.08 14.36 9.41
CA SER A 114 3.54 15.75 9.25
C SER A 114 4.05 16.08 7.85
N ARG A 115 4.59 15.13 7.09
CA ARG A 115 5.28 15.36 5.82
C ARG A 115 4.74 14.55 4.63
N GLY A 116 3.85 13.57 4.87
CA GLY A 116 3.33 12.68 3.81
C GLY A 116 2.70 13.45 2.65
N GLU A 117 1.87 14.43 2.95
CA GLU A 117 1.26 15.31 1.94
C GLU A 117 2.30 16.09 1.10
N GLU A 118 3.33 16.61 1.74
CA GLU A 118 4.42 17.34 1.06
C GLU A 118 5.19 16.41 0.12
N LEU A 119 5.47 15.18 0.55
CA LEU A 119 6.17 14.19 -0.28
C LEU A 119 5.36 13.77 -1.50
N ILE A 120 4.05 13.60 -1.34
CA ILE A 120 3.13 13.31 -2.46
C ILE A 120 3.11 14.46 -3.46
N GLN A 121 3.04 15.71 -2.96
CA GLN A 121 3.11 16.89 -3.81
C GLN A 121 4.45 17.01 -4.54
N HIS A 122 5.56 16.73 -3.85
CA HIS A 122 6.89 16.72 -4.44
C HIS A 122 6.99 15.68 -5.57
N TYR A 123 6.52 14.45 -5.32
CA TYR A 123 6.48 13.42 -6.35
C TYR A 123 5.69 13.87 -7.59
N HIS A 124 4.51 14.46 -7.40
CA HIS A 124 3.72 15.00 -8.50
C HIS A 124 4.45 16.11 -9.27
N GLN A 125 5.10 17.04 -8.56
CA GLN A 125 5.90 18.09 -9.20
C GLN A 125 7.03 17.50 -10.07
N MET A 126 7.67 16.42 -9.59
CA MET A 126 8.68 15.71 -10.37
C MET A 126 8.10 15.07 -11.63
N LEU A 127 6.93 14.43 -11.56
CA LEU A 127 6.22 13.91 -12.74
C LEU A 127 5.99 15.00 -13.77
N VAL A 128 5.44 16.15 -13.37
CA VAL A 128 5.18 17.29 -14.25
C VAL A 128 6.47 17.82 -14.87
N SER A 129 7.55 17.94 -14.08
CA SER A 129 8.85 18.40 -14.57
C SER A 129 9.47 17.47 -15.62
N HIS A 130 9.08 16.19 -15.61
CA HIS A 130 9.50 15.19 -16.60
C HIS A 130 8.49 15.00 -17.75
N GLY A 131 7.50 15.89 -17.88
CA GLY A 131 6.58 15.93 -19.01
C GLY A 131 5.32 15.07 -18.85
N VAL A 132 4.99 14.61 -17.64
CA VAL A 132 3.71 13.96 -17.37
C VAL A 132 2.68 15.03 -17.05
N ASP A 133 1.83 15.38 -18.02
CA ASP A 133 0.85 16.47 -17.94
C ASP A 133 -0.62 16.01 -17.87
N ASN A 134 -0.86 14.71 -18.08
CA ASN A 134 -2.19 14.10 -18.11
C ASN A 134 -2.57 13.38 -16.80
N TYR A 135 -1.84 13.63 -15.72
CA TYR A 135 -2.10 13.06 -14.40
C TYR A 135 -1.97 14.16 -13.33
N ASN A 136 -3.08 14.70 -12.89
CA ASN A 136 -3.07 15.81 -11.94
C ASN A 136 -2.90 15.34 -10.48
N LEU A 137 -2.60 16.28 -9.58
CA LEU A 137 -2.36 15.97 -8.17
C LEU A 137 -3.59 15.34 -7.48
N ALA A 138 -4.80 15.73 -7.86
CA ALA A 138 -6.02 15.16 -7.27
C ALA A 138 -6.21 13.71 -7.71
N ASP A 139 -5.87 13.37 -8.95
CA ASP A 139 -5.89 11.99 -9.45
C ASP A 139 -4.86 11.13 -8.72
N LEU A 140 -3.62 11.62 -8.56
CA LEU A 140 -2.58 10.93 -7.79
C LEU A 140 -3.02 10.67 -6.35
N LYS A 141 -3.57 11.68 -5.66
CA LYS A 141 -4.04 11.54 -4.28
C LYS A 141 -5.17 10.52 -4.16
N ARG A 142 -6.13 10.52 -5.08
CA ARG A 142 -7.20 9.54 -5.11
C ARG A 142 -6.67 8.12 -5.31
N ASP A 143 -5.71 7.94 -6.21
CA ASP A 143 -5.13 6.63 -6.48
C ASP A 143 -4.25 6.14 -5.31
N ILE A 144 -3.57 7.07 -4.59
CA ILE A 144 -2.88 6.76 -3.33
C ILE A 144 -3.89 6.35 -2.25
N GLU A 145 -4.99 7.09 -2.07
CA GLU A 145 -6.07 6.77 -1.13
C GLU A 145 -6.61 5.35 -1.33
N LEU A 146 -6.89 4.99 -2.59
CA LEU A 146 -7.32 3.64 -2.94
C LEU A 146 -6.23 2.59 -2.69
N SER A 147 -4.96 2.95 -2.94
CA SER A 147 -3.82 2.08 -2.68
C SER A 147 -3.60 1.87 -1.18
N VAL A 148 -3.85 2.90 -0.34
CA VAL A 148 -3.82 2.77 1.13
C VAL A 148 -4.82 1.74 1.63
N CYS A 149 -5.99 1.63 0.99
CA CYS A 149 -6.96 0.59 1.32
C CYS A 149 -6.42 -0.84 1.11
N LEU A 150 -5.38 -1.04 0.30
CA LEU A 150 -4.73 -2.34 0.12
C LEU A 150 -3.82 -2.71 1.30
N LEU A 151 -3.39 -1.74 2.12
CA LEU A 151 -2.57 -2.00 3.32
C LEU A 151 -3.30 -2.89 4.34
N PHE A 152 -4.62 -2.88 4.36
CA PHE A 152 -5.40 -3.82 5.18
C PHE A 152 -5.09 -5.28 4.80
N GLY A 153 -4.95 -5.57 3.51
CA GLY A 153 -4.59 -6.90 3.03
C GLY A 153 -3.16 -7.32 3.37
N PHE A 154 -2.22 -6.36 3.52
CA PHE A 154 -0.86 -6.67 3.99
C PHE A 154 -0.85 -7.30 5.38
N SER A 155 -1.77 -6.92 6.27
CA SER A 155 -1.93 -7.58 7.57
C SER A 155 -2.16 -9.09 7.42
N SER A 156 -2.96 -9.48 6.44
CA SER A 156 -3.23 -10.90 6.14
C SER A 156 -2.00 -11.61 5.54
N MET A 157 -1.21 -10.93 4.71
CA MET A 157 0.07 -11.46 4.24
C MET A 157 1.02 -11.71 5.42
N VAL A 158 1.13 -10.76 6.35
CA VAL A 158 1.93 -10.92 7.58
C VAL A 158 1.45 -12.12 8.39
N GLY A 159 0.13 -12.29 8.56
CA GLY A 159 -0.44 -13.46 9.25
C GLY A 159 -0.02 -14.78 8.62
N ASN A 160 0.00 -14.88 7.28
CA ASN A 160 0.44 -16.08 6.58
C ASN A 160 1.95 -16.31 6.66
N LEU A 161 2.75 -15.25 6.52
CA LEU A 161 4.22 -15.34 6.50
C LEU A 161 4.81 -15.59 7.90
N MET A 162 4.12 -15.12 8.94
CA MET A 162 4.58 -15.15 10.34
C MET A 162 3.66 -16.01 11.20
N ALA A 163 3.18 -17.15 10.69
CA ALA A 163 2.40 -18.08 11.50
C ALA A 163 3.24 -18.59 12.69
N ASP A 164 2.71 -18.42 13.92
CA ASP A 164 3.42 -18.67 15.18
C ASP A 164 4.73 -17.86 15.34
N PRO A 165 4.65 -16.51 15.33
CA PRO A 165 5.83 -15.65 15.31
C PRO A 165 6.59 -15.72 16.65
N GLY A 166 7.91 -15.82 16.56
CA GLY A 166 8.82 -15.61 17.70
C GLY A 166 8.92 -14.14 18.09
N GLU A 167 9.68 -13.86 19.14
CA GLU A 167 9.83 -12.48 19.65
C GLU A 167 10.46 -11.52 18.62
N ALA A 168 11.37 -12.02 17.79
CA ALA A 168 12.02 -11.20 16.75
C ALA A 168 11.03 -10.79 15.66
N GLU A 169 10.19 -11.72 15.18
CA GLU A 169 9.16 -11.45 14.17
C GLU A 169 8.08 -10.51 14.74
N LYS A 170 7.67 -10.69 15.98
CA LYS A 170 6.74 -9.77 16.65
C LYS A 170 7.29 -8.37 16.72
N ALA A 171 8.54 -8.20 17.13
CA ALA A 171 9.20 -6.89 17.19
C ALA A 171 9.23 -6.19 15.82
N VAL A 172 9.42 -6.92 14.73
CA VAL A 172 9.36 -6.35 13.37
C VAL A 172 7.96 -5.83 13.05
N VAL A 173 6.91 -6.61 13.33
CA VAL A 173 5.53 -6.18 13.08
C VAL A 173 5.16 -4.99 13.96
N GLU A 174 5.51 -5.02 15.24
CA GLU A 174 5.27 -3.92 16.19
C GLU A 174 5.98 -2.61 15.78
N ALA A 175 7.13 -2.70 15.13
CA ALA A 175 7.85 -1.54 14.62
C ALA A 175 7.29 -1.02 13.29
N THR A 176 6.74 -1.88 12.43
CA THR A 176 6.31 -1.50 11.08
C THR A 176 4.82 -1.17 10.98
N PHE A 177 3.98 -1.90 11.70
CA PHE A 177 2.52 -1.74 11.61
C PHE A 177 2.01 -0.32 11.97
N PRO A 178 2.57 0.39 12.97
CA PRO A 178 2.19 1.78 13.25
C PRO A 178 2.37 2.74 12.08
N ARG A 179 3.32 2.48 11.18
CA ARG A 179 3.55 3.26 9.96
C ARG A 179 2.39 3.12 8.97
N TYR A 180 1.87 1.89 8.81
CA TYR A 180 0.68 1.64 7.98
C TYR A 180 -0.55 2.31 8.57
N LEU A 181 -0.73 2.27 9.89
CA LEU A 181 -1.80 2.98 10.57
C LEU A 181 -1.72 4.50 10.35
N ALA A 182 -0.53 5.09 10.47
CA ALA A 182 -0.32 6.52 10.21
C ALA A 182 -0.68 6.90 8.76
N MET A 183 -0.40 6.03 7.80
CA MET A 183 -0.80 6.26 6.40
C MET A 183 -2.32 6.17 6.23
N MET A 184 -3.00 5.24 6.93
CA MET A 184 -4.45 5.15 6.96
C MET A 184 -5.08 6.39 7.60
N ASP A 185 -4.49 6.92 8.67
CA ASP A 185 -4.96 8.14 9.34
C ASP A 185 -4.76 9.39 8.48
N LEU A 186 -3.62 9.50 7.79
CA LEU A 186 -3.33 10.61 6.86
C LEU A 186 -4.42 10.77 5.79
N PHE A 187 -4.99 9.66 5.33
CA PHE A 187 -6.05 9.63 4.31
C PHE A 187 -7.46 9.44 4.89
N ASN A 188 -7.65 9.48 6.20
CA ASN A 188 -8.95 9.28 6.85
C ASN A 188 -9.67 7.99 6.38
N ILE A 189 -8.93 6.91 6.22
CA ILE A 189 -9.43 5.65 5.63
C ILE A 189 -10.60 5.07 6.42
N ALA A 190 -10.69 5.34 7.72
CA ALA A 190 -11.81 4.91 8.55
C ALA A 190 -13.18 5.41 8.03
N ASP A 191 -13.22 6.62 7.48
CA ASP A 191 -14.44 7.21 6.91
C ASP A 191 -14.66 6.78 5.45
N ILE A 192 -13.58 6.63 4.68
CA ILE A 192 -13.62 6.36 3.24
C ILE A 192 -14.03 4.92 2.93
N VAL A 193 -13.49 3.93 3.65
CA VAL A 193 -13.72 2.51 3.34
C VAL A 193 -15.20 2.11 3.41
N PRO A 194 -16.01 2.53 4.39
CA PRO A 194 -17.44 2.24 4.41
C PRO A 194 -18.18 2.79 3.18
N GLU A 195 -17.83 3.99 2.70
CA GLU A 195 -18.40 4.58 1.49
C GLU A 195 -18.00 3.82 0.22
N LEU A 196 -16.72 3.43 0.12
CA LEU A 196 -16.22 2.57 -0.95
C LEU A 196 -16.94 1.23 -0.98
N GLY A 197 -17.18 0.63 0.20
CA GLY A 197 -17.94 -0.60 0.33
C GLY A 197 -19.35 -0.49 -0.25
N GLN A 198 -20.02 0.63 -0.02
CA GLN A 198 -21.34 0.89 -0.60
C GLN A 198 -21.30 1.10 -2.11
N ARG A 199 -20.27 1.79 -2.63
CA ARG A 199 -20.11 2.10 -4.07
C ARG A 199 -19.70 0.87 -4.88
N LEU A 200 -18.66 0.16 -4.44
CA LEU A 200 -18.10 -1.01 -5.13
C LEU A 200 -18.84 -2.31 -4.81
N GLY A 201 -19.59 -2.36 -3.70
CA GLY A 201 -20.42 -3.51 -3.33
C GLY A 201 -21.68 -3.68 -4.18
N ARG A 202 -22.12 -2.60 -4.86
CA ARG A 202 -23.31 -2.60 -5.72
C ARG A 202 -23.02 -2.92 -7.20
N SER A 203 -21.75 -3.05 -7.56
CA SER A 203 -21.28 -3.44 -8.91
C SER A 203 -20.87 -4.92 -8.92
#